data_2f911e0458623488481050f215596b0d
#
_entry.id   2f911e0458623488481050f215596b0d
#
_cell.length_a   1.000
_cell.length_b   1.000
_cell.length_c   1.000
_cell.angle_alpha   90.00
_cell.angle_beta   90.00
_cell.angle_gamma   90.00
#
_symmetry.space_group_name_H-M   'P 1'
#
loop_
_entity.id
_entity.type
_entity.pdbx_description
1 polymer ?
#
loop_
_entity_poly.entity_id
_entity_poly.type
_entity_poly.pdbx_seq_one_letter_code
_entity_poly.pdbx_strand_id
1 'polypeptide(L)'
;MRNDETGIIVAGKDARGHVYVLADCSGRYQPAEWAKTAIAAYHTHEADAVVAEVNAGGDMVQATLRMIDRNISFKAVHASRGKVVRAQPVAQIYEEGRGHHVGSFAKLEDQMAEFTIDFDRVALGYSPDRVDALVWAFTDLLVAPMAGEGIYELYRQQVVRMEAAKVKPPPTPTPQPGSMEWFQMMHNCQQLPQAG
;
A
#
# COMPACT_ATOMS: atom_id res chain seq x y z
N MET A 1 5.05 -0.82 -33.37
CA MET A 1 4.56 -0.78 -31.97
C MET A 1 5.76 -1.16 -31.09
N ARG A 2 6.24 -0.27 -30.20
CA ARG A 2 7.19 -0.67 -29.16
C ARG A 2 6.43 -1.59 -28.21
N ASN A 3 6.78 -2.87 -28.17
CA ASN A 3 6.24 -3.78 -27.17
C ASN A 3 6.74 -3.31 -25.82
N ASP A 4 5.85 -2.93 -24.92
CA ASP A 4 6.19 -2.59 -23.54
C ASP A 4 6.84 -3.81 -22.87
N GLU A 5 7.72 -3.59 -21.90
CA GLU A 5 8.31 -4.68 -21.13
C GLU A 5 7.28 -5.22 -20.13
N THR A 6 7.42 -6.47 -19.73
CA THR A 6 6.70 -7.02 -18.57
C THR A 6 7.62 -6.87 -17.37
N GLY A 7 7.21 -6.08 -16.38
CA GLY A 7 7.92 -5.95 -15.11
C GLY A 7 7.75 -7.22 -14.26
N ILE A 8 8.84 -7.86 -13.88
CA ILE A 8 8.85 -9.03 -12.96
C ILE A 8 10.00 -8.82 -11.98
N ILE A 9 9.67 -8.44 -10.76
CA ILE A 9 10.63 -8.20 -9.67
C ILE A 9 10.40 -9.24 -8.57
N VAL A 10 11.48 -9.85 -8.11
CA VAL A 10 11.48 -10.69 -6.91
C VAL A 10 11.97 -9.86 -5.75
N ALA A 11 11.19 -9.83 -4.69
CA ALA A 11 11.52 -9.09 -3.48
C ALA A 11 11.26 -9.91 -2.22
N GLY A 12 11.98 -9.61 -1.16
CA GLY A 12 11.81 -10.23 0.14
C GLY A 12 11.90 -9.22 1.27
N LYS A 13 11.47 -9.62 2.47
CA LYS A 13 11.50 -8.80 3.68
C LYS A 13 12.19 -9.56 4.81
N ASP A 14 13.06 -8.86 5.56
CA ASP A 14 13.64 -9.42 6.79
C ASP A 14 12.73 -9.16 8.01
N ALA A 15 13.10 -9.80 9.13
CA ALA A 15 12.36 -9.66 10.40
C ALA A 15 12.42 -8.23 10.99
N ARG A 16 13.32 -7.38 10.53
CA ARG A 16 13.48 -5.99 10.98
C ARG A 16 12.66 -5.02 10.13
N GLY A 17 11.99 -5.51 9.07
CA GLY A 17 11.19 -4.69 8.17
C GLY A 17 11.99 -4.01 7.06
N HIS A 18 13.22 -4.46 6.79
CA HIS A 18 13.94 -4.07 5.59
C HIS A 18 13.48 -4.91 4.40
N VAL A 19 13.41 -4.32 3.24
CA VAL A 19 13.01 -4.96 1.99
C VAL A 19 14.15 -4.99 1.00
N TYR A 20 14.21 -6.05 0.24
CA TYR A 20 15.32 -6.38 -0.64
C TYR A 20 14.80 -6.75 -2.02
N VAL A 21 15.34 -6.12 -3.07
CA VAL A 21 15.21 -6.63 -4.44
C VAL A 21 16.21 -7.79 -4.57
N LEU A 22 15.68 -8.98 -4.86
CA LEU A 22 16.46 -10.21 -4.99
C LEU A 22 16.80 -10.53 -6.44
N ALA A 23 15.86 -10.23 -7.37
CA ALA A 23 16.04 -10.42 -8.79
C ALA A 23 15.16 -9.47 -9.61
N ASP A 24 15.67 -9.06 -10.77
CA ASP A 24 14.92 -8.41 -11.85
C ASP A 24 14.84 -9.36 -13.04
N CYS A 25 13.69 -10.01 -13.17
CA CYS A 25 13.35 -10.92 -14.27
C CYS A 25 12.51 -10.24 -15.36
N SER A 26 12.48 -8.91 -15.37
CA SER A 26 11.69 -8.14 -16.34
C SER A 26 12.27 -8.24 -17.74
N GLY A 27 11.39 -8.23 -18.74
CA GLY A 27 11.82 -8.33 -20.13
C GLY A 27 10.67 -8.18 -21.11
N ARG A 28 11.02 -8.31 -22.39
CA ARG A 28 10.04 -8.38 -23.48
C ARG A 28 9.74 -9.84 -23.74
N TYR A 29 8.53 -10.25 -23.43
CA TYR A 29 8.09 -11.62 -23.51
C TYR A 29 7.03 -11.80 -24.59
N GLN A 30 7.01 -12.96 -25.20
CA GLN A 30 5.87 -13.45 -25.97
C GLN A 30 4.73 -13.83 -25.00
N PRO A 31 3.47 -13.86 -25.48
CA PRO A 31 2.37 -14.37 -24.67
C PRO A 31 2.73 -15.73 -24.04
N ALA A 32 2.52 -15.93 -22.75
CA ALA A 32 2.89 -17.08 -21.94
C ALA A 32 4.37 -17.24 -21.54
N GLU A 33 5.33 -16.56 -22.13
CA GLU A 33 6.73 -16.61 -21.68
C GLU A 33 6.91 -15.88 -20.35
N TRP A 34 6.26 -14.72 -20.18
CA TRP A 34 6.28 -14.00 -18.91
C TRP A 34 5.78 -14.87 -17.74
N ALA A 35 4.75 -15.67 -17.98
CA ALA A 35 4.20 -16.55 -16.93
C ALA A 35 5.17 -17.66 -16.55
N LYS A 36 5.87 -18.24 -17.52
CA LYS A 36 6.94 -19.23 -17.26
C LYS A 36 8.07 -18.59 -16.45
N THR A 37 8.48 -17.38 -16.82
CA THR A 37 9.53 -16.64 -16.10
C THR A 37 9.11 -16.31 -14.68
N ALA A 38 7.88 -15.82 -14.48
CA ALA A 38 7.35 -15.51 -13.15
C ALA A 38 7.27 -16.78 -12.26
N ILE A 39 6.82 -17.91 -12.81
CA ILE A 39 6.75 -19.18 -12.07
C ILE A 39 8.14 -19.73 -11.78
N ALA A 40 9.08 -19.67 -12.73
CA ALA A 40 10.46 -20.06 -12.49
C ALA A 40 11.09 -19.22 -11.35
N ALA A 41 10.89 -17.90 -11.38
CA ALA A 41 11.35 -17.01 -10.32
C ALA A 41 10.68 -17.33 -8.95
N TYR A 42 9.36 -17.58 -8.95
CA TYR A 42 8.61 -17.97 -7.76
C TYR A 42 9.21 -19.21 -7.09
N HIS A 43 9.50 -20.28 -7.85
CA HIS A 43 10.08 -21.51 -7.29
C HIS A 43 11.57 -21.33 -6.94
N THR A 44 12.35 -20.61 -7.76
CA THR A 44 13.80 -20.42 -7.52
C THR A 44 14.06 -19.66 -6.22
N HIS A 45 13.22 -18.70 -5.91
CA HIS A 45 13.36 -17.85 -4.71
C HIS A 45 12.45 -18.29 -3.56
N GLU A 46 11.77 -19.44 -3.68
CA GLU A 46 10.83 -19.95 -2.67
C GLU A 46 9.84 -18.87 -2.20
N ALA A 47 9.30 -18.11 -3.17
CA ALA A 47 8.44 -16.98 -2.86
C ALA A 47 7.09 -17.41 -2.28
N ASP A 48 6.52 -16.63 -1.38
CA ASP A 48 5.22 -16.92 -0.74
C ASP A 48 4.02 -16.70 -1.69
N ALA A 49 4.14 -15.75 -2.62
CA ALA A 49 3.08 -15.43 -3.57
C ALA A 49 3.61 -14.69 -4.81
N VAL A 50 2.86 -14.81 -5.91
CA VAL A 50 2.96 -13.93 -7.07
C VAL A 50 1.91 -12.83 -6.92
N VAL A 51 2.36 -11.59 -6.85
CA VAL A 51 1.50 -10.39 -6.80
C VAL A 51 1.42 -9.80 -8.20
N ALA A 52 0.24 -9.60 -8.74
CA ALA A 52 0.09 -8.95 -10.03
C ALA A 52 -1.06 -7.95 -10.07
N GLU A 53 -0.81 -6.81 -10.73
CA GLU A 53 -1.87 -5.86 -11.04
C GLU A 53 -2.84 -6.47 -12.04
N VAL A 54 -4.11 -6.50 -11.66
CA VAL A 54 -5.20 -6.98 -12.51
C VAL A 54 -6.15 -5.82 -12.78
N ASN A 55 -6.22 -5.41 -14.04
CA ASN A 55 -7.22 -4.46 -14.52
C ASN A 55 -8.43 -5.22 -15.08
N ALA A 56 -9.31 -4.53 -15.80
CA ALA A 56 -10.42 -5.20 -16.52
C ALA A 56 -9.86 -6.34 -17.40
N GLY A 57 -10.09 -7.60 -17.00
CA GLY A 57 -9.48 -8.79 -17.62
C GLY A 57 -8.47 -9.53 -16.75
N GLY A 58 -8.33 -9.18 -15.47
CA GLY A 58 -7.37 -9.78 -14.53
C GLY A 58 -7.48 -11.29 -14.32
N ASP A 59 -8.61 -11.88 -14.60
CA ASP A 59 -8.79 -13.34 -14.60
C ASP A 59 -7.82 -14.04 -15.56
N MET A 60 -7.41 -13.35 -16.65
CA MET A 60 -6.49 -13.90 -17.65
C MET A 60 -5.07 -14.07 -17.10
N VAL A 61 -4.59 -13.16 -16.25
CA VAL A 61 -3.26 -13.27 -15.61
C VAL A 61 -3.21 -14.51 -14.72
N GLN A 62 -4.18 -14.62 -13.83
CA GLN A 62 -4.28 -15.77 -12.92
C GLN A 62 -4.49 -17.08 -13.67
N ALA A 63 -5.36 -17.10 -14.69
CA ALA A 63 -5.60 -18.28 -15.50
C ALA A 63 -4.34 -18.74 -16.23
N THR A 64 -3.57 -17.81 -16.80
CA THR A 64 -2.30 -18.11 -17.49
C THR A 64 -1.26 -18.71 -16.55
N LEU A 65 -1.10 -18.15 -15.34
CA LEU A 65 -0.21 -18.71 -14.32
C LEU A 65 -0.67 -20.12 -13.91
N ARG A 66 -1.95 -20.32 -13.64
CA ARG A 66 -2.52 -21.62 -13.22
C ARG A 66 -2.52 -22.70 -14.30
N MET A 67 -2.45 -22.31 -15.59
CA MET A 67 -2.25 -23.29 -16.66
C MET A 67 -0.87 -23.96 -16.60
N ILE A 68 0.15 -23.28 -16.01
CA ILE A 68 1.51 -23.79 -15.88
C ILE A 68 1.70 -24.41 -14.48
N ASP A 69 1.25 -23.72 -13.42
CA ASP A 69 1.27 -24.22 -12.06
C ASP A 69 -0.08 -24.00 -11.37
N ARG A 70 -0.82 -25.10 -11.16
CA ARG A 70 -2.16 -25.04 -10.55
C ARG A 70 -2.16 -24.61 -9.09
N ASN A 71 -1.03 -24.79 -8.41
CA ASN A 71 -0.89 -24.55 -6.97
C ASN A 71 -0.24 -23.20 -6.67
N ILE A 72 0.01 -22.36 -7.70
CA ILE A 72 0.63 -21.06 -7.51
C ILE A 72 -0.18 -20.20 -6.53
N SER A 73 0.49 -19.69 -5.51
CA SER A 73 -0.09 -18.68 -4.63
C SER A 73 -0.14 -17.35 -5.37
N PHE A 74 -1.35 -16.80 -5.58
CA PHE A 74 -1.56 -15.61 -6.39
C PHE A 74 -2.37 -14.58 -5.65
N LYS A 75 -1.88 -13.34 -5.64
CA LYS A 75 -2.54 -12.17 -5.10
C LYS A 75 -2.83 -11.17 -6.21
N ALA A 76 -4.11 -10.92 -6.44
CA ALA A 76 -4.55 -9.87 -7.36
C ALA A 76 -4.52 -8.51 -6.65
N VAL A 77 -3.94 -7.51 -7.27
CA VAL A 77 -3.96 -6.12 -6.81
C VAL A 77 -4.56 -5.21 -7.87
N HIS A 78 -5.22 -4.15 -7.43
CA HIS A 78 -5.88 -3.20 -8.32
C HIS A 78 -5.32 -1.79 -8.11
N ALA A 79 -4.98 -1.13 -9.21
CA ALA A 79 -4.56 0.26 -9.16
C ALA A 79 -5.75 1.17 -8.88
N SER A 80 -5.84 1.70 -7.67
CA SER A 80 -6.82 2.73 -7.29
C SER A 80 -6.29 4.16 -7.44
N ARG A 81 -4.98 4.32 -7.65
CA ARG A 81 -4.28 5.60 -7.74
C ARG A 81 -3.24 5.57 -8.86
N GLY A 82 -2.82 6.76 -9.34
CA GLY A 82 -1.76 6.87 -10.36
C GLY A 82 -0.41 6.29 -9.87
N LYS A 83 0.44 5.88 -10.82
CA LYS A 83 1.74 5.25 -10.56
C LYS A 83 2.62 6.06 -9.60
N VAL A 84 2.72 7.37 -9.80
CA VAL A 84 3.53 8.29 -8.96
C VAL A 84 3.05 8.26 -7.51
N VAL A 85 1.75 8.35 -7.28
CA VAL A 85 1.18 8.35 -5.91
C VAL A 85 1.42 7.00 -5.20
N ARG A 86 1.36 5.90 -5.94
CA ARG A 86 1.66 4.56 -5.39
C ARG A 86 3.13 4.39 -5.04
N ALA A 87 4.03 5.03 -5.77
CA ALA A 87 5.46 4.94 -5.55
C ALA A 87 5.95 5.75 -4.33
N GLN A 88 5.23 6.76 -3.88
CA GLN A 88 5.63 7.62 -2.76
C GLN A 88 5.99 6.84 -1.48
N PRO A 89 5.18 5.90 -0.98
CA PRO A 89 5.55 5.11 0.20
C PRO A 89 6.82 4.27 0.00
N VAL A 90 7.05 3.79 -1.24
CA VAL A 90 8.24 3.02 -1.58
C VAL A 90 9.48 3.91 -1.64
N ALA A 91 9.37 5.12 -2.19
CA ALA A 91 10.45 6.11 -2.17
C ALA A 91 10.87 6.42 -0.72
N GLN A 92 9.91 6.61 0.17
CA GLN A 92 10.19 6.82 1.60
C GLN A 92 10.96 5.66 2.24
N ILE A 93 10.66 4.40 1.87
CA ILE A 93 11.41 3.22 2.35
C ILE A 93 12.88 3.29 1.96
N TYR A 94 13.19 3.76 0.74
CA TYR A 94 14.57 3.98 0.30
C TYR A 94 15.24 5.14 1.03
N GLU A 95 14.54 6.25 1.23
CA GLU A 95 15.03 7.40 2.00
C GLU A 95 15.36 7.03 3.45
N GLU A 96 14.57 6.15 4.06
CA GLU A 96 14.79 5.61 5.39
C GLU A 96 15.92 4.57 5.45
N GLY A 97 16.57 4.24 4.34
CA GLY A 97 17.63 3.23 4.26
C GLY A 97 17.14 1.80 4.52
N ARG A 98 15.85 1.53 4.30
CA ARG A 98 15.23 0.21 4.48
C ARG A 98 15.00 -0.55 3.18
N GLY A 99 15.15 0.10 2.03
CA GLY A 99 15.10 -0.52 0.72
C GLY A 99 16.51 -0.86 0.22
N HIS A 100 16.71 -2.10 -0.23
CA HIS A 100 18.02 -2.61 -0.63
C HIS A 100 17.96 -3.40 -1.93
N HIS A 101 19.10 -3.48 -2.61
CA HIS A 101 19.30 -4.34 -3.77
C HIS A 101 20.38 -5.38 -3.46
N VAL A 102 20.11 -6.67 -3.68
CA VAL A 102 21.07 -7.79 -3.44
C VAL A 102 22.00 -7.99 -4.65
N GLY A 103 22.18 -6.97 -5.44
CA GLY A 103 23.02 -6.98 -6.63
C GLY A 103 22.87 -5.68 -7.38
N SER A 104 23.41 -5.61 -8.60
CA SER A 104 23.22 -4.47 -9.51
C SER A 104 22.09 -4.79 -10.50
N PHE A 105 21.05 -3.98 -10.51
CA PHE A 105 19.91 -4.09 -11.40
C PHE A 105 19.82 -2.83 -12.28
N ALA A 106 20.85 -2.60 -13.10
CA ALA A 106 21.05 -1.35 -13.84
C ALA A 106 19.78 -0.83 -14.54
N LYS A 107 19.03 -1.70 -15.24
CA LYS A 107 17.79 -1.26 -15.93
C LYS A 107 16.66 -0.85 -14.98
N LEU A 108 16.56 -1.48 -13.82
CA LEU A 108 15.61 -1.07 -12.77
C LEU A 108 16.07 0.26 -12.17
N GLU A 109 17.35 0.37 -11.83
CA GLU A 109 17.94 1.55 -11.19
C GLU A 109 17.87 2.77 -12.11
N ASP A 110 18.11 2.59 -13.42
CA ASP A 110 17.92 3.63 -14.43
C ASP A 110 16.46 4.11 -14.47
N GLN A 111 15.49 3.17 -14.51
CA GLN A 111 14.08 3.52 -14.46
C GLN A 111 13.68 4.22 -13.13
N MET A 112 14.27 3.82 -12.01
CA MET A 112 14.03 4.48 -10.71
C MET A 112 14.55 5.93 -10.72
N ALA A 113 15.74 6.16 -11.30
CA ALA A 113 16.33 7.50 -11.39
C ALA A 113 15.51 8.44 -12.28
N GLU A 114 14.91 7.92 -13.34
CA GLU A 114 14.04 8.69 -14.26
C GLU A 114 12.60 8.85 -13.75
N PHE A 115 12.17 8.04 -12.77
CA PHE A 115 10.81 8.04 -12.26
C PHE A 115 10.61 9.14 -11.20
N THR A 116 10.34 10.34 -11.68
CA THR A 116 10.12 11.54 -10.87
C THR A 116 8.63 11.89 -10.74
N ILE A 117 8.31 12.92 -9.94
CA ILE A 117 6.95 13.43 -9.77
C ILE A 117 6.36 13.94 -11.10
N ASP A 118 7.22 14.40 -12.01
CA ASP A 118 6.86 14.93 -13.35
C ASP A 118 6.98 13.85 -14.44
N PHE A 119 6.98 12.56 -14.04
CA PHE A 119 7.10 11.47 -14.99
C PHE A 119 5.98 11.49 -16.03
N ASP A 120 6.36 11.73 -17.29
CA ASP A 120 5.45 11.70 -18.43
C ASP A 120 5.80 10.53 -19.38
N ARG A 121 4.94 9.51 -19.38
CA ARG A 121 5.06 8.34 -20.26
C ARG A 121 5.11 8.72 -21.74
N VAL A 122 4.38 9.78 -22.14
CA VAL A 122 4.30 10.20 -23.53
C VAL A 122 5.62 10.87 -23.95
N ALA A 123 6.16 11.73 -23.10
CA ALA A 123 7.42 12.44 -23.35
C ALA A 123 8.61 11.46 -23.39
N LEU A 124 8.65 10.47 -22.50
CA LEU A 124 9.75 9.49 -22.41
C LEU A 124 9.59 8.32 -23.38
N GLY A 125 8.38 8.09 -23.89
CA GLY A 125 8.11 7.06 -24.90
C GLY A 125 8.20 5.62 -24.39
N TYR A 126 8.19 5.39 -23.07
CA TYR A 126 8.17 4.05 -22.47
C TYR A 126 7.33 4.01 -21.17
N SER A 127 6.99 2.80 -20.71
CA SER A 127 6.34 2.58 -19.41
C SER A 127 7.39 2.14 -18.37
N PRO A 128 7.36 2.68 -17.14
CA PRO A 128 8.29 2.28 -16.07
C PRO A 128 7.85 0.93 -15.45
N ASP A 129 7.80 -0.12 -16.27
CA ASP A 129 7.18 -1.39 -15.89
C ASP A 129 7.96 -2.11 -14.78
N ARG A 130 9.31 -1.94 -14.72
CA ARG A 130 10.15 -2.48 -13.64
C ARG A 130 9.87 -1.77 -12.31
N VAL A 131 9.80 -0.44 -12.34
CA VAL A 131 9.48 0.37 -11.15
C VAL A 131 8.07 0.06 -10.66
N ASP A 132 7.11 -0.11 -11.56
CA ASP A 132 5.73 -0.44 -11.18
C ASP A 132 5.65 -1.82 -10.51
N ALA A 133 6.37 -2.82 -11.04
CA ALA A 133 6.49 -4.14 -10.41
C ALA A 133 7.18 -4.08 -9.04
N LEU A 134 8.27 -3.29 -8.91
CA LEU A 134 8.93 -3.03 -7.62
C LEU A 134 7.98 -2.41 -6.61
N VAL A 135 7.22 -1.40 -7.02
CA VAL A 135 6.24 -0.71 -6.16
C VAL A 135 5.20 -1.68 -5.63
N TRP A 136 4.67 -2.57 -6.48
CA TRP A 136 3.72 -3.58 -6.04
C TRP A 136 4.33 -4.60 -5.09
N ALA A 137 5.55 -5.09 -5.37
CA ALA A 137 6.23 -6.05 -4.51
C ALA A 137 6.51 -5.46 -3.12
N PHE A 138 7.07 -4.25 -3.03
CA PHE A 138 7.35 -3.59 -1.76
C PHE A 138 6.07 -3.19 -1.02
N THR A 139 5.02 -2.79 -1.74
CA THR A 139 3.72 -2.50 -1.15
C THR A 139 3.12 -3.75 -0.51
N ASP A 140 3.17 -4.90 -1.17
CA ASP A 140 2.66 -6.16 -0.59
C ASP A 140 3.46 -6.57 0.66
N LEU A 141 4.78 -6.41 0.64
CA LEU A 141 5.65 -6.80 1.75
C LEU A 141 5.51 -5.93 3.00
N LEU A 142 5.27 -4.62 2.84
CA LEU A 142 5.32 -3.66 3.94
C LEU A 142 3.97 -2.98 4.22
N VAL A 143 3.16 -2.76 3.19
CA VAL A 143 1.91 -1.99 3.29
C VAL A 143 0.69 -2.92 3.31
N ALA A 144 0.78 -4.11 2.73
CA ALA A 144 -0.33 -5.05 2.63
C ALA A 144 -0.83 -5.61 3.98
N PRO A 145 0.00 -5.84 5.03
CA PRO A 145 -0.51 -6.14 6.37
C PRO A 145 -1.38 -5.02 6.94
N MET A 146 -1.18 -3.79 6.48
CA MET A 146 -2.03 -2.64 6.82
C MET A 146 -3.22 -2.46 5.87
N ALA A 147 -3.21 -3.05 4.68
CA ALA A 147 -4.25 -2.87 3.67
C ALA A 147 -5.41 -3.90 3.77
N GLY A 148 -5.17 -5.07 4.37
CA GLY A 148 -6.20 -6.12 4.52
C GLY A 148 -7.00 -6.02 5.81
N GLU A 149 -6.36 -5.72 6.93
CA GLU A 149 -7.03 -5.58 8.24
C GLU A 149 -6.73 -4.23 8.90
N GLY A 150 -5.53 -3.69 8.77
CA GLY A 150 -5.10 -2.48 9.48
C GLY A 150 -5.70 -1.18 8.93
N ILE A 151 -5.89 -1.04 7.62
CA ILE A 151 -6.57 0.16 7.07
C ILE A 151 -8.06 0.11 7.38
N TYR A 152 -8.70 -1.05 7.25
CA TYR A 152 -10.09 -1.22 7.67
C TYR A 152 -10.25 -0.99 9.17
N GLU A 153 -9.31 -1.49 9.98
CA GLU A 153 -9.32 -1.27 11.43
C GLU A 153 -9.02 0.20 11.78
N LEU A 154 -8.08 0.85 11.09
CA LEU A 154 -7.81 2.29 11.26
C LEU A 154 -9.03 3.14 10.84
N TYR A 155 -9.65 2.82 9.69
CA TYR A 155 -10.89 3.49 9.27
C TYR A 155 -12.05 3.19 10.21
N ARG A 156 -12.19 1.95 10.67
CA ARG A 156 -13.20 1.58 11.67
C ARG A 156 -12.98 2.33 12.97
N GLN A 157 -11.75 2.44 13.47
CA GLN A 157 -11.40 3.22 14.65
C GLN A 157 -11.63 4.73 14.45
N GLN A 158 -11.33 5.26 13.26
CA GLN A 158 -11.64 6.65 12.92
C GLN A 158 -13.14 6.90 12.86
N VAL A 159 -13.91 6.02 12.23
CA VAL A 159 -15.38 6.12 12.18
C VAL A 159 -15.97 6.04 13.60
N VAL A 160 -15.54 5.08 14.41
CA VAL A 160 -15.96 4.95 15.82
C VAL A 160 -15.60 6.21 16.62
N ARG A 161 -14.40 6.79 16.44
CA ARG A 161 -14.02 8.06 17.08
C ARG A 161 -14.87 9.22 16.61
N MET A 162 -15.18 9.31 15.32
CA MET A 162 -16.04 10.36 14.76
C MET A 162 -17.50 10.21 15.24
N GLU A 163 -18.01 9.00 15.35
CA GLU A 163 -19.33 8.73 15.89
C GLU A 163 -19.39 9.01 17.40
N ALA A 164 -18.37 8.60 18.16
CA ALA A 164 -18.26 8.92 19.58
C ALA A 164 -18.16 10.43 19.84
N ALA A 165 -17.50 11.18 18.95
CA ALA A 165 -17.44 12.65 19.01
C ALA A 165 -18.77 13.33 18.65
N LYS A 166 -19.65 12.65 17.90
CA LYS A 166 -21.02 13.12 17.58
C LYS A 166 -22.04 12.81 18.69
N VAL A 167 -21.74 11.87 19.57
CA VAL A 167 -22.57 11.57 20.73
C VAL A 167 -22.35 12.69 21.73
N LYS A 168 -23.36 13.58 21.85
CA LYS A 168 -23.37 14.61 22.86
C LYS A 168 -23.19 13.93 24.23
N PRO A 169 -22.24 14.36 25.07
CA PRO A 169 -22.07 13.73 26.37
C PRO A 169 -23.44 13.72 27.10
N PRO A 170 -23.77 12.67 27.84
CA PRO A 170 -25.00 12.61 28.57
C PRO A 170 -25.08 13.86 29.43
N PRO A 171 -26.27 14.49 29.57
CA PRO A 171 -26.42 15.67 30.39
C PRO A 171 -25.90 15.33 31.80
N THR A 172 -24.98 16.16 32.30
CA THR A 172 -24.45 16.03 33.64
C THR A 172 -25.66 15.89 34.59
N PRO A 173 -25.72 14.87 35.42
CA PRO A 173 -26.85 14.71 36.34
C PRO A 173 -27.00 15.99 37.16
N THR A 174 -28.17 16.58 37.09
CA THR A 174 -28.46 17.79 37.90
C THR A 174 -28.28 17.44 39.35
N PRO A 175 -27.43 18.13 40.13
CA PRO A 175 -27.22 17.82 41.52
C PRO A 175 -28.54 17.84 42.28
N GLN A 176 -28.75 16.85 43.16
CA GLN A 176 -30.00 16.79 43.92
C GLN A 176 -30.10 17.98 44.89
N PRO A 177 -31.30 18.60 45.01
CA PRO A 177 -31.49 19.68 45.97
C PRO A 177 -31.04 19.30 47.38
N GLY A 178 -30.15 20.13 47.94
CA GLY A 178 -29.59 19.89 49.28
C GLY A 178 -28.23 19.18 49.30
N SER A 179 -27.67 18.74 48.12
CA SER A 179 -26.30 18.24 48.04
C SER A 179 -25.28 19.41 48.02
N MET A 180 -24.05 19.15 48.49
CA MET A 180 -22.96 20.14 48.43
C MET A 180 -22.74 20.67 47.00
N GLU A 181 -22.86 19.82 46.01
CA GLU A 181 -22.74 20.16 44.58
C GLU A 181 -23.88 21.10 44.13
N TRP A 182 -25.09 20.89 44.65
CA TRP A 182 -26.22 21.78 44.37
C TRP A 182 -26.01 23.18 44.98
N PHE A 183 -25.46 23.28 46.18
CA PHE A 183 -25.12 24.55 46.81
C PHE A 183 -24.00 25.28 46.04
N GLN A 184 -22.98 24.56 45.56
CA GLN A 184 -21.92 25.13 44.74
C GLN A 184 -22.43 25.66 43.39
N MET A 185 -23.33 24.91 42.74
CA MET A 185 -23.95 25.34 41.48
C MET A 185 -24.77 26.62 41.66
N MET A 186 -25.57 26.69 42.75
CA MET A 186 -26.35 27.87 43.04
C MET A 186 -25.50 29.09 43.40
N HIS A 187 -24.36 28.90 44.08
CA HIS A 187 -23.41 29.99 44.38
C HIS A 187 -22.76 30.54 43.13
N ASN A 188 -22.36 29.70 42.18
CA ASN A 188 -21.76 30.11 40.93
C ASN A 188 -22.75 30.82 39.99
N CYS A 189 -24.04 30.48 40.04
CA CYS A 189 -25.06 31.17 39.26
C CYS A 189 -25.31 32.62 39.76
N GLN A 190 -25.03 32.95 41.03
CA GLN A 190 -25.16 34.29 41.54
C GLN A 190 -23.97 35.23 41.22
N GLN A 191 -22.90 34.71 40.67
CA GLN A 191 -21.70 35.48 40.32
C GLN A 191 -21.57 35.81 38.83
N LEU A 192 -22.56 35.47 37.98
CA LEU A 192 -22.55 35.89 36.59
C LEU A 192 -22.85 37.39 36.49
N PRO A 193 -22.00 38.22 35.84
CA PRO A 193 -22.26 39.63 35.63
C PRO A 193 -23.49 39.77 34.75
N GLN A 194 -24.45 40.56 35.22
CA GLN A 194 -25.63 40.97 34.44
C GLN A 194 -25.11 41.79 33.25
N ALA A 195 -25.21 41.24 32.02
CA ALA A 195 -24.91 41.94 30.80
C ALA A 195 -25.96 43.05 30.64
N GLY A 196 -25.48 44.29 30.70
CA GLY A 196 -26.21 45.46 30.32
C GLY A 196 -26.32 45.65 28.82
#